data_dca7405a1e3dd74f30cfca30f448bf7f
#
_entry.id   dca7405a1e3dd74f30cfca30f448bf7f
#
_cell.length_a   1.000
_cell.length_b   1.000
_cell.length_c   1.000
_cell.angle_alpha   90.00
_cell.angle_beta   90.00
_cell.angle_gamma   90.00
#
_symmetry.space_group_name_H-M   'P 1'
#
loop_
_entity.id
_entity.type
_entity.pdbx_description
1 polymer ?
#
loop_
_entity_poly.entity_id
_entity_poly.type
_entity_poly.pdbx_seq_one_letter_code
_entity_poly.pdbx_strand_id
1 'polypeptide(L)'
;MVQRDLVRVDELHKCKAADRKLHGFPFSEWIRIEQAWQAFLKIRDRSILERIAASLYPVAGGHLAEWEAINIIGWMAALKAMFTREFPNFYRPAGSADGDPMSMRQQMDVQIRALTGGDVTKERQVLATDVWRALTELDAKAKEAADIKRERSKTTRR
;
A
#
# COMPACT_ATOMS: atom_id res chain seq x y z
N MET A 1 -17.53 8.80 16.41
CA MET A 1 -16.38 8.94 15.50
C MET A 1 -16.93 8.90 14.07
N VAL A 2 -16.95 10.04 13.39
CA VAL A 2 -17.49 10.12 12.02
C VAL A 2 -16.55 9.34 11.13
N GLN A 3 -17.03 8.23 10.60
CA GLN A 3 -16.36 7.50 9.53
C GLN A 3 -16.28 8.48 8.35
N ARG A 4 -15.11 9.08 8.16
CA ARG A 4 -14.87 9.88 6.95
C ARG A 4 -14.97 8.92 5.78
N ASP A 5 -16.10 8.96 5.10
CA ASP A 5 -16.29 8.22 3.88
C ASP A 5 -15.12 8.52 2.95
N LEU A 6 -14.61 7.46 2.33
CA LEU A 6 -13.55 7.57 1.31
C LEU A 6 -14.10 8.36 0.12
N VAL A 7 -14.09 9.69 0.27
CA VAL A 7 -14.61 10.59 -0.74
C VAL A 7 -13.64 10.65 -1.90
N ARG A 8 -14.12 10.33 -3.07
CA ARG A 8 -13.42 10.47 -4.34
C ARG A 8 -14.39 10.89 -5.42
N VAL A 9 -13.90 11.49 -6.49
CA VAL A 9 -14.70 11.66 -7.69
C VAL A 9 -14.82 10.32 -8.43
N ASP A 10 -16.00 10.03 -8.97
CA ASP A 10 -16.28 8.75 -9.63
C ASP A 10 -15.64 8.66 -11.01
N GLU A 11 -15.36 9.78 -11.64
CA GLU A 11 -14.78 9.87 -12.97
C GLU A 11 -13.78 11.02 -13.07
N LEU A 12 -12.66 10.75 -13.68
CA LEU A 12 -11.62 11.75 -14.00
C LEU A 12 -11.20 11.59 -15.46
N HIS A 13 -11.18 12.67 -16.23
CA HIS A 13 -10.85 12.64 -17.66
C HIS A 13 -11.61 11.56 -18.45
N LYS A 14 -12.92 11.39 -18.18
CA LYS A 14 -13.79 10.37 -18.76
C LYS A 14 -13.43 8.93 -18.40
N CYS A 15 -12.56 8.73 -17.43
CA CYS A 15 -12.18 7.42 -16.93
C CYS A 15 -12.79 7.17 -15.57
N LYS A 16 -13.45 6.02 -15.43
CA LYS A 16 -14.02 5.62 -14.14
C LYS A 16 -12.93 5.31 -13.13
N ALA A 17 -13.16 5.72 -11.89
CA ALA A 17 -12.30 5.39 -10.78
C ALA A 17 -12.28 3.88 -10.48
N ALA A 18 -11.16 3.40 -9.94
CA ALA A 18 -11.10 2.12 -9.26
C ALA A 18 -12.10 2.06 -8.09
N ASP A 19 -12.35 0.87 -7.54
CA ASP A 19 -13.20 0.72 -6.37
C ASP A 19 -12.71 1.61 -5.21
N ARG A 20 -13.63 2.21 -4.44
CA ARG A 20 -13.29 3.15 -3.35
C ARG A 20 -12.32 2.59 -2.33
N LYS A 21 -12.47 1.31 -2.02
CA LYS A 21 -11.63 0.58 -1.07
C LYS A 21 -10.60 -0.30 -1.77
N LEU A 22 -10.47 -0.17 -3.09
CA LEU A 22 -9.59 -0.96 -3.93
C LEU A 22 -9.87 -2.48 -3.94
N HIS A 23 -11.12 -2.91 -3.75
CA HIS A 23 -11.50 -4.29 -4.02
C HIS A 23 -11.30 -4.61 -5.51
N GLY A 24 -10.71 -5.76 -5.81
CA GLY A 24 -10.35 -6.14 -7.18
C GLY A 24 -9.14 -5.42 -7.76
N PHE A 25 -8.46 -4.58 -6.98
CA PHE A 25 -7.28 -3.85 -7.42
C PHE A 25 -6.03 -4.70 -7.29
N PRO A 26 -5.19 -4.82 -8.35
CA PRO A 26 -4.01 -5.69 -8.31
C PRO A 26 -2.97 -5.22 -7.30
N PHE A 27 -2.37 -6.16 -6.58
CA PHE A 27 -1.33 -5.88 -5.61
C PHE A 27 -0.11 -5.17 -6.23
N SER A 28 0.26 -5.52 -7.46
CA SER A 28 1.33 -4.84 -8.21
C SER A 28 1.06 -3.34 -8.40
N GLU A 29 -0.18 -2.98 -8.71
CA GLU A 29 -0.57 -1.57 -8.86
C GLU A 29 -0.57 -0.85 -7.52
N TRP A 30 -1.02 -1.51 -6.45
CA TRP A 30 -0.93 -0.96 -5.10
C TRP A 30 0.51 -0.67 -4.68
N ILE A 31 1.44 -1.60 -4.89
CA ILE A 31 2.86 -1.38 -4.61
C ILE A 31 3.38 -0.16 -5.36
N ARG A 32 3.02 -0.02 -6.63
CA ARG A 32 3.45 1.10 -7.48
C ARG A 32 2.95 2.45 -6.96
N ILE A 33 1.66 2.54 -6.64
CA ILE A 33 1.09 3.80 -6.14
C ILE A 33 1.53 4.11 -4.72
N GLU A 34 1.77 3.12 -3.89
CA GLU A 34 2.32 3.34 -2.55
C GLU A 34 3.76 3.87 -2.59
N GLN A 35 4.60 3.35 -3.45
CA GLN A 35 5.93 3.88 -3.70
C GLN A 35 5.89 5.33 -4.22
N ALA A 36 5.01 5.59 -5.18
CA ALA A 36 4.80 6.94 -5.69
C ALA A 36 4.30 7.89 -4.59
N TRP A 37 3.39 7.43 -3.74
CA TRP A 37 2.89 8.21 -2.60
C TRP A 37 4.00 8.57 -1.60
N GLN A 38 4.86 7.62 -1.25
CA GLN A 38 6.01 7.89 -0.37
C GLN A 38 6.99 8.89 -1.01
N ALA A 39 7.22 8.79 -2.31
CA ALA A 39 8.02 9.75 -3.05
C ALA A 39 7.37 11.15 -3.05
N PHE A 40 6.05 11.23 -3.28
CA PHE A 40 5.32 12.48 -3.23
C PHE A 40 5.39 13.17 -1.86
N LEU A 41 5.28 12.41 -0.77
CA LEU A 41 5.39 12.98 0.58
C LEU A 41 6.75 13.64 0.85
N LYS A 42 7.82 13.16 0.18
CA LYS A 42 9.17 13.72 0.29
C LYS A 42 9.42 14.89 -0.66
N ILE A 43 9.05 14.74 -1.92
CA ILE A 43 9.45 15.64 -3.01
C ILE A 43 8.37 16.70 -3.29
N ARG A 44 7.09 16.36 -3.06
CA ARG A 44 5.92 17.22 -3.34
C ARG A 44 5.78 17.62 -4.82
N ASP A 45 6.27 16.79 -5.74
CA ASP A 45 6.11 17.01 -7.17
C ASP A 45 4.75 16.50 -7.66
N ARG A 46 4.01 17.40 -8.32
CA ARG A 46 2.67 17.09 -8.88
C ARG A 46 2.70 15.97 -9.92
N SER A 47 3.78 15.83 -10.68
CA SER A 47 3.93 14.77 -11.68
C SER A 47 3.82 13.36 -11.06
N ILE A 48 4.17 13.22 -9.80
CA ILE A 48 4.03 11.96 -9.04
C ILE A 48 2.54 11.66 -8.81
N LEU A 49 1.74 12.68 -8.49
CA LEU A 49 0.28 12.51 -8.34
C LEU A 49 -0.39 12.11 -9.67
N GLU A 50 0.12 12.58 -10.79
CA GLU A 50 -0.38 12.18 -12.13
C GLU A 50 -0.18 10.68 -12.37
N ARG A 51 0.94 10.13 -11.95
CA ARG A 51 1.19 8.68 -12.02
C ARG A 51 0.25 7.88 -11.11
N ILE A 52 -0.02 8.36 -9.90
CA ILE A 52 -0.98 7.76 -8.98
C ILE A 52 -2.38 7.82 -9.60
N ALA A 53 -2.77 8.97 -10.14
CA ALA A 53 -4.06 9.14 -10.80
C ALA A 53 -4.24 8.19 -11.99
N ALA A 54 -3.20 7.95 -12.79
CA ALA A 54 -3.25 7.02 -13.91
C ALA A 54 -3.54 5.57 -13.49
N SER A 55 -3.12 5.16 -12.30
CA SER A 55 -3.42 3.83 -11.73
C SER A 55 -4.82 3.76 -11.12
N LEU A 56 -5.27 4.82 -10.43
CA LEU A 56 -6.58 4.88 -9.77
C LEU A 56 -7.72 5.16 -10.75
N TYR A 57 -7.44 5.84 -11.85
CA TYR A 57 -8.34 6.09 -12.97
C TYR A 57 -7.70 5.57 -14.26
N PRO A 58 -7.82 4.25 -14.55
CA PRO A 58 -7.12 3.64 -15.67
C PRO A 58 -7.40 4.38 -16.98
N VAL A 59 -6.32 4.74 -17.68
CA VAL A 59 -6.32 5.54 -18.92
C VAL A 59 -6.34 7.07 -18.71
N ALA A 60 -6.54 7.59 -17.52
CA ALA A 60 -6.35 9.02 -17.28
C ALA A 60 -4.86 9.37 -17.40
N GLY A 61 -4.43 9.77 -18.57
CA GLY A 61 -3.13 10.39 -18.76
C GLY A 61 -3.32 11.91 -18.82
N GLY A 62 -2.41 12.67 -18.23
CA GLY A 62 -2.40 14.10 -18.41
C GLY A 62 -2.26 14.94 -17.16
N HIS A 63 -2.21 16.22 -17.37
CA HIS A 63 -2.01 17.20 -16.32
C HIS A 63 -3.22 17.29 -15.40
N LEU A 64 -2.99 17.23 -14.08
CA LEU A 64 -4.04 17.37 -13.08
C LEU A 64 -4.32 18.85 -12.78
N ALA A 65 -5.59 19.23 -12.79
CA ALA A 65 -6.04 20.48 -12.20
C ALA A 65 -5.81 20.45 -10.67
N GLU A 66 -5.78 21.61 -10.04
CA GLU A 66 -5.52 21.68 -8.60
C GLU A 66 -6.54 20.88 -7.75
N TRP A 67 -7.82 21.00 -8.06
CA TRP A 67 -8.88 20.25 -7.35
C TRP A 67 -8.76 18.74 -7.58
N GLU A 68 -8.30 18.29 -8.75
CA GLU A 68 -8.03 16.89 -9.06
C GLU A 68 -6.86 16.37 -8.23
N ALA A 69 -5.79 17.15 -8.13
CA ALA A 69 -4.64 16.82 -7.27
C ALA A 69 -5.05 16.70 -5.80
N ILE A 70 -5.87 17.62 -5.29
CA ILE A 70 -6.42 17.58 -3.93
C ILE A 70 -7.27 16.32 -3.72
N ASN A 71 -8.09 15.95 -4.71
CA ASN A 71 -8.88 14.72 -4.66
C ASN A 71 -7.99 13.47 -4.55
N ILE A 72 -6.93 13.37 -5.33
CA ILE A 72 -5.98 12.25 -5.28
C ILE A 72 -5.29 12.19 -3.91
N ILE A 73 -4.82 13.32 -3.39
CA ILE A 73 -4.19 13.38 -2.06
C ILE A 73 -5.16 12.92 -0.99
N GLY A 74 -6.40 13.41 -1.00
CA GLY A 74 -7.43 13.03 -0.03
C GLY A 74 -7.77 11.55 -0.07
N TRP A 75 -7.94 10.99 -1.26
CA TRP A 75 -8.23 9.56 -1.41
C TRP A 75 -7.05 8.69 -0.99
N MET A 76 -5.82 9.00 -1.39
CA MET A 76 -4.63 8.27 -0.96
C MET A 76 -4.44 8.30 0.56
N ALA A 77 -4.61 9.46 1.19
CA ALA A 77 -4.52 9.58 2.65
C ALA A 77 -5.58 8.72 3.35
N ALA A 78 -6.80 8.71 2.84
CA ALA A 78 -7.90 7.90 3.38
C ALA A 78 -7.67 6.40 3.17
N LEU A 79 -7.16 5.97 2.01
CA LEU A 79 -6.76 4.58 1.74
C LEU A 79 -5.66 4.11 2.69
N LYS A 80 -4.63 4.91 2.89
CA LYS A 80 -3.53 4.60 3.83
C LYS A 80 -4.04 4.47 5.26
N ALA A 81 -4.90 5.38 5.70
CA ALA A 81 -5.51 5.32 7.04
C ALA A 81 -6.38 4.06 7.20
N MET A 82 -7.16 3.72 6.20
CA MET A 82 -8.00 2.52 6.20
C MET A 82 -7.14 1.25 6.27
N PHE A 83 -6.14 1.09 5.41
CA PHE A 83 -5.30 -0.10 5.39
C PHE A 83 -4.45 -0.23 6.66
N THR A 84 -3.98 0.87 7.22
CA THR A 84 -3.28 0.85 8.52
C THR A 84 -4.17 0.32 9.64
N ARG A 85 -5.45 0.65 9.62
CA ARG A 85 -6.43 0.16 10.60
C ARG A 85 -6.82 -1.30 10.37
N GLU A 86 -7.01 -1.70 9.10
CA GLU A 86 -7.42 -3.07 8.74
C GLU A 86 -6.26 -4.09 8.88
N PHE A 87 -5.03 -3.64 8.65
CA PHE A 87 -3.82 -4.47 8.65
C PHE A 87 -2.76 -3.95 9.64
N PRO A 88 -3.07 -3.91 10.96
CA PRO A 88 -2.23 -3.24 11.94
C PRO A 88 -0.89 -3.94 12.21
N ASN A 89 -0.79 -5.24 11.94
CA ASN A 89 0.48 -5.96 12.12
C ASN A 89 1.46 -5.69 11.00
N PHE A 90 0.95 -5.47 9.79
CA PHE A 90 1.76 -5.13 8.62
C PHE A 90 2.18 -3.66 8.62
N TYR A 91 1.22 -2.74 8.86
CA TYR A 91 1.47 -1.30 8.94
C TYR A 91 1.81 -0.87 10.37
N ARG A 92 2.96 -1.29 10.89
CA ARG A 92 3.42 -0.85 12.21
C ARG A 92 3.92 0.58 12.19
N PRO A 93 3.78 1.34 13.31
CA PRO A 93 4.34 2.67 13.43
C PRO A 93 5.85 2.66 13.17
N ALA A 94 6.35 3.66 12.44
CA ALA A 94 7.76 3.90 12.30
C ALA A 94 8.38 4.14 13.68
N GLY A 95 9.40 3.37 14.05
CA GLY A 95 10.07 3.42 15.36
C GLY A 95 10.14 2.10 16.10
N SER A 96 9.42 1.08 15.64
CA SER A 96 9.50 -0.28 16.19
C SER A 96 10.55 -1.17 15.51
N ALA A 97 11.28 -0.66 14.53
CA ALA A 97 12.33 -1.38 13.82
C ALA A 97 13.71 -0.83 14.19
N ASP A 98 14.46 -1.61 14.98
CA ASP A 98 15.90 -1.47 15.09
C ASP A 98 16.52 -1.88 13.73
N GLY A 99 16.81 -0.91 12.88
CA GLY A 99 17.47 -1.17 11.59
C GLY A 99 17.50 0.06 10.68
N ASP A 100 18.47 0.08 9.79
CA ASP A 100 18.56 1.08 8.72
C ASP A 100 17.26 1.08 7.88
N PRO A 101 16.79 2.26 7.44
CA PRO A 101 15.61 2.34 6.60
C PRO A 101 15.86 1.58 5.29
N MET A 102 15.14 0.48 5.09
CA MET A 102 15.19 -0.27 3.84
C MET A 102 14.78 0.61 2.67
N SER A 103 15.48 0.46 1.53
CA SER A 103 15.03 1.08 0.30
C SER A 103 13.65 0.56 -0.10
N MET A 104 12.87 1.35 -0.85
CA MET A 104 11.54 0.93 -1.34
C MET A 104 11.60 -0.38 -2.13
N ARG A 105 12.68 -0.58 -2.90
CA ARG A 105 12.89 -1.82 -3.65
C ARG A 105 13.05 -3.02 -2.72
N GLN A 106 13.86 -2.89 -1.68
CA GLN A 106 14.06 -3.94 -0.67
C GLN A 106 12.76 -4.26 0.06
N GLN A 107 11.96 -3.26 0.41
CA GLN A 107 10.65 -3.47 1.04
C GLN A 107 9.70 -4.26 0.12
N MET A 108 9.67 -3.94 -1.17
CA MET A 108 8.88 -4.65 -2.16
C MET A 108 9.34 -6.10 -2.30
N ASP A 109 10.65 -6.32 -2.43
CA ASP A 109 11.23 -7.66 -2.55
C ASP A 109 10.90 -8.54 -1.33
N VAL A 110 10.97 -7.97 -0.13
CA VAL A 110 10.58 -8.65 1.12
C VAL A 110 9.11 -9.03 1.12
N GLN A 111 8.22 -8.14 0.68
CA GLN A 111 6.79 -8.42 0.60
C GLN A 111 6.47 -9.53 -0.41
N ILE A 112 7.04 -9.46 -1.60
CA ILE A 112 6.87 -10.47 -2.64
C ILE A 112 7.41 -11.83 -2.14
N ARG A 113 8.59 -11.84 -1.55
CA ARG A 113 9.19 -13.05 -0.99
C ARG A 113 8.34 -13.66 0.13
N ALA A 114 7.78 -12.84 1.00
CA ALA A 114 6.88 -13.30 2.05
C ALA A 114 5.63 -14.00 1.49
N LEU A 115 5.06 -13.47 0.42
CA LEU A 115 3.86 -14.01 -0.22
C LEU A 115 4.13 -15.24 -1.09
N THR A 116 5.29 -15.32 -1.74
CA THR A 116 5.68 -16.45 -2.60
C THR A 116 6.32 -17.60 -1.81
N GLY A 117 6.74 -17.37 -0.56
CA GLY A 117 7.57 -18.31 0.19
C GLY A 117 8.98 -18.48 -0.41
N GLY A 118 9.43 -17.52 -1.23
CA GLY A 118 10.70 -17.57 -1.96
C GLY A 118 10.62 -18.29 -3.31
N ASP A 119 9.45 -18.76 -3.71
CA ASP A 119 9.22 -19.40 -5.00
C ASP A 119 8.95 -18.37 -6.10
N VAL A 120 9.96 -18.07 -6.88
CA VAL A 120 9.89 -17.07 -7.96
C VAL A 120 8.87 -17.39 -9.06
N THR A 121 8.48 -18.67 -9.20
CA THR A 121 7.48 -19.07 -10.18
C THR A 121 6.08 -18.56 -9.85
N LYS A 122 5.84 -18.25 -8.59
CA LYS A 122 4.56 -17.70 -8.08
C LYS A 122 4.48 -16.18 -8.12
N GLU A 123 5.57 -15.50 -8.42
CA GLU A 123 5.66 -14.03 -8.35
C GLU A 123 4.57 -13.35 -9.20
N ARG A 124 4.38 -13.80 -10.42
CA ARG A 124 3.34 -13.25 -11.33
C ARG A 124 1.93 -13.39 -10.74
N GLN A 125 1.62 -14.54 -10.14
CA GLN A 125 0.31 -14.78 -9.52
C GLN A 125 0.10 -13.89 -8.30
N VAL A 126 1.12 -13.74 -7.46
CA VAL A 126 1.10 -12.86 -6.28
C VAL A 126 0.88 -11.41 -6.68
N LEU A 127 1.59 -10.92 -7.68
CA LEU A 127 1.46 -9.54 -8.18
C LEU A 127 0.07 -9.27 -8.80
N ALA A 128 -0.57 -10.26 -9.37
CA ALA A 128 -1.93 -10.17 -9.91
C ALA A 128 -3.03 -10.36 -8.86
N THR A 129 -2.69 -10.77 -7.65
CA THR A 129 -3.64 -10.99 -6.56
C THR A 129 -4.30 -9.67 -6.13
N ASP A 130 -5.56 -9.75 -5.73
CA ASP A 130 -6.28 -8.62 -5.13
C ASP A 130 -5.52 -8.06 -3.92
N VAL A 131 -5.43 -6.74 -3.83
CA VAL A 131 -4.67 -6.04 -2.78
C VAL A 131 -5.12 -6.43 -1.37
N TRP A 132 -6.42 -6.60 -1.15
CA TRP A 132 -6.95 -7.00 0.16
C TRP A 132 -6.47 -8.38 0.56
N ARG A 133 -6.47 -9.32 -0.39
CA ARG A 133 -5.97 -10.68 -0.14
C ARG A 133 -4.47 -10.68 0.15
N ALA A 134 -3.69 -9.95 -0.62
CA ALA A 134 -2.25 -9.84 -0.42
C ALA A 134 -1.92 -9.22 0.96
N LEU A 135 -2.59 -8.12 1.32
CA LEU A 135 -2.38 -7.46 2.62
C LEU A 135 -2.86 -8.32 3.79
N THR A 136 -3.92 -9.10 3.63
CA THR A 136 -4.36 -10.07 4.66
C THR A 136 -3.28 -11.09 4.96
N GLU A 137 -2.65 -11.66 3.94
CA GLU A 137 -1.55 -12.62 4.12
C GLU A 137 -0.30 -11.97 4.75
N LEU A 138 0.05 -10.77 4.30
CA LEU A 138 1.18 -10.02 4.86
C LEU A 138 0.96 -9.66 6.33
N ASP A 139 -0.25 -9.28 6.70
CA ASP A 139 -0.60 -8.98 8.10
C ASP A 139 -0.53 -10.22 8.99
N ALA A 140 -1.05 -11.35 8.52
CA ALA A 140 -0.95 -12.63 9.23
C ALA A 140 0.50 -13.06 9.44
N LYS A 141 1.35 -12.98 8.41
CA LYS A 141 2.77 -13.31 8.51
C LYS A 141 3.52 -12.36 9.46
N ALA A 142 3.20 -11.08 9.44
CA ALA A 142 3.78 -10.10 10.36
C ALA A 142 3.40 -10.41 11.81
N LYS A 143 2.16 -10.82 12.07
CA LYS A 143 1.70 -11.26 13.40
C LYS A 143 2.45 -12.50 13.87
N GLU A 144 2.54 -13.53 13.03
CA GLU A 144 3.28 -14.77 13.35
C GLU A 144 4.74 -14.47 13.69
N ALA A 145 5.42 -13.66 12.91
CA ALA A 145 6.80 -13.27 13.16
C ALA A 145 6.97 -12.54 14.50
N ALA A 146 6.01 -11.68 14.87
CA ALA A 146 6.01 -10.98 16.15
C ALA A 146 5.80 -11.93 17.33
N ASP A 147 4.92 -12.91 17.20
CA ASP A 147 4.64 -13.92 18.25
C ASP A 147 5.87 -14.81 18.48
N ILE A 148 6.52 -15.28 17.43
CA ILE A 148 7.77 -16.05 17.51
C ILE A 148 8.87 -15.25 18.23
N LYS A 149 9.02 -13.96 17.90
CA LYS A 149 10.00 -13.07 18.54
C LYS A 149 9.73 -12.92 20.04
N ARG A 150 8.46 -12.78 20.43
CA ARG A 150 8.07 -12.69 21.86
C ARG A 150 8.39 -13.96 22.63
N GLU A 151 8.13 -15.13 22.06
CA GLU A 151 8.42 -16.42 22.71
C GLU A 151 9.92 -16.64 22.90
N ARG A 152 10.72 -16.34 21.87
CA ARG A 152 12.19 -16.41 21.97
C ARG A 152 12.74 -15.48 23.06
N SER A 153 12.21 -14.27 23.19
CA SER A 153 12.62 -13.30 24.23
C SER A 153 12.30 -13.81 25.65
N LYS A 154 11.20 -14.56 25.84
CA LYS A 154 10.85 -15.16 27.12
C LYS A 154 11.79 -16.32 27.49
N THR A 155 12.21 -17.10 26.51
CA THR A 155 13.13 -18.23 26.71
C THR A 155 14.54 -17.80 27.06
N THR A 156 15.01 -16.66 26.52
CA THR A 156 16.36 -16.12 26.76
C THR A 156 16.49 -15.48 28.15
N ARG A 157 15.39 -15.13 28.81
CA ARG A 157 15.39 -14.51 30.16
C ARG A 157 15.31 -15.52 31.31
N ARG A 158 15.27 -16.81 31.04
CA ARG A 158 15.38 -17.90 32.03
C ARG A 158 16.78 -18.50 32.04
#